data_b54fbbc399eed15e60a11f6a4b6b9d02
#
_entry.id   b54fbbc399eed15e60a11f6a4b6b9d02
#
_cell.length_a   1.000
_cell.length_b   1.000
_cell.length_c   1.000
_cell.angle_alpha   90.00
_cell.angle_beta   90.00
_cell.angle_gamma   90.00
#
_symmetry.space_group_name_H-M   'P 1'
#
loop_
_entity.id
_entity.type
_entity.pdbx_description
1 polymer ?
#
loop_
_entity_poly.entity_id
_entity_poly.type
_entity_poly.pdbx_seq_one_letter_code
_entity_poly.pdbx_strand_id
1 'polypeptide(L)'
;MIPEEALPESITSILKGDQWELMLVSSEYKTASPEVSEQLKTLNSIIHKYDESGMLIGEAALTNDLIDITSVDFQVVNTISIIAIFIIIALVEKSISLPFILVAVIEFAIFINLGLPHYMGQSLPFIAPICISTIQLGATVDYAILMTTRYKKERALGNDKRTAVTTALETSIPSIIVSAMGLFAATIGVAIYSDVDMIGSL
;
A
#
# COMPACT_ATOMS: atom_id res chain seq x y z
N MET A 1 -10.59 -38.37 6.28
CA MET A 1 -11.85 -37.96 6.93
C MET A 1 -11.98 -38.75 8.22
N ILE A 2 -12.18 -38.09 9.32
CA ILE A 2 -12.47 -38.73 10.60
C ILE A 2 -13.99 -39.03 10.60
N PRO A 3 -14.45 -40.28 10.83
CA PRO A 3 -15.87 -40.55 10.91
C PRO A 3 -16.51 -39.75 12.04
N GLU A 4 -17.73 -39.28 11.84
CA GLU A 4 -18.48 -38.47 12.80
C GLU A 4 -18.66 -39.19 14.15
N GLU A 5 -18.82 -40.50 14.10
CA GLU A 5 -18.97 -41.39 15.27
C GLU A 5 -17.72 -41.44 16.18
N ALA A 6 -16.56 -40.97 15.68
CA ALA A 6 -15.31 -40.93 16.43
C ALA A 6 -15.06 -39.60 17.14
N LEU A 7 -15.94 -38.59 16.95
CA LEU A 7 -15.81 -37.28 17.57
C LEU A 7 -16.57 -37.24 18.90
N PRO A 8 -16.00 -36.64 19.96
CA PRO A 8 -16.73 -36.39 21.20
C PRO A 8 -17.96 -35.49 20.97
N GLU A 9 -19.07 -35.79 21.67
CA GLU A 9 -20.31 -35.00 21.58
C GLU A 9 -20.11 -33.49 21.80
N SER A 10 -19.14 -33.12 22.62
CA SER A 10 -18.76 -31.71 22.86
C SER A 10 -18.21 -31.01 21.61
N ILE A 11 -17.60 -31.74 20.68
CA ILE A 11 -17.08 -31.19 19.42
C ILE A 11 -18.20 -31.21 18.37
N THR A 12 -18.97 -32.28 18.32
CA THR A 12 -20.09 -32.42 17.36
C THR A 12 -21.14 -31.34 17.58
N SER A 13 -21.42 -30.95 18.84
CA SER A 13 -22.37 -29.88 19.16
C SER A 13 -21.89 -28.48 18.75
N ILE A 14 -20.58 -28.26 18.59
CA ILE A 14 -20.01 -27.02 18.10
C ILE A 14 -20.02 -26.97 16.56
N LEU A 15 -19.86 -28.12 15.93
CA LEU A 15 -19.78 -28.24 14.47
C LEU A 15 -21.15 -28.36 13.79
N LYS A 16 -22.20 -28.77 14.52
CA LYS A 16 -23.56 -28.87 14.00
C LYS A 16 -24.53 -27.96 14.73
N GLY A 17 -25.11 -27.00 14.01
CA GLY A 17 -26.27 -26.25 14.44
C GLY A 17 -27.56 -26.72 13.77
N ASP A 18 -28.69 -26.13 14.14
CA ASP A 18 -30.00 -26.50 13.58
C ASP A 18 -30.14 -26.22 12.07
N GLN A 19 -29.37 -25.26 11.54
CA GLN A 19 -29.44 -24.84 10.14
C GLN A 19 -28.07 -24.84 9.42
N TRP A 20 -26.98 -24.99 10.15
CA TRP A 20 -25.62 -24.89 9.60
C TRP A 20 -24.74 -26.02 10.09
N GLU A 21 -23.93 -26.52 9.20
CA GLU A 21 -22.89 -27.50 9.50
C GLU A 21 -21.51 -26.88 9.18
N LEU A 22 -20.60 -26.93 10.15
CA LEU A 22 -19.25 -26.41 10.01
C LEU A 22 -18.29 -27.52 9.57
N MET A 23 -17.72 -27.37 8.39
CA MET A 23 -16.67 -28.24 7.90
C MET A 23 -15.30 -27.58 8.07
N LEU A 24 -14.39 -28.25 8.77
CA LEU A 24 -13.02 -27.77 8.94
C LEU A 24 -12.15 -28.23 7.76
N VAL A 25 -11.58 -27.26 7.05
CA VAL A 25 -10.64 -27.49 5.94
C VAL A 25 -9.28 -26.94 6.35
N SER A 26 -8.25 -27.79 6.33
CA SER A 26 -6.86 -27.39 6.58
C SER A 26 -6.10 -27.32 5.27
N SER A 27 -5.34 -26.23 5.09
CA SER A 27 -4.43 -26.04 3.97
C SER A 27 -2.98 -26.19 4.43
N GLU A 28 -2.12 -26.74 3.60
CA GLU A 28 -0.67 -26.81 3.82
C GLU A 28 0.05 -25.55 3.35
N TYR A 29 -0.64 -24.68 2.60
CA TYR A 29 -0.08 -23.44 2.08
C TYR A 29 -0.13 -22.33 3.13
N LYS A 30 0.80 -21.37 3.00
CA LYS A 30 0.84 -20.20 3.89
C LYS A 30 -0.33 -19.27 3.61
N THR A 31 -0.94 -18.74 4.65
CA THR A 31 -1.92 -17.66 4.56
C THR A 31 -1.36 -16.50 3.72
N ALA A 32 -2.16 -15.91 2.87
CA ALA A 32 -1.78 -14.85 1.92
C ALA A 32 -0.84 -15.28 0.78
N SER A 33 -0.70 -16.58 0.50
CA SER A 33 0.03 -17.05 -0.68
C SER A 33 -0.88 -17.14 -1.90
N PRO A 34 -0.33 -17.02 -3.14
CA PRO A 34 -1.10 -17.21 -4.37
C PRO A 34 -1.78 -18.59 -4.47
N GLU A 35 -1.13 -19.62 -3.93
CA GLU A 35 -1.63 -20.99 -3.92
C GLU A 35 -2.89 -21.13 -3.06
N VAL A 36 -2.92 -20.48 -1.88
CA VAL A 36 -4.12 -20.43 -1.03
C VAL A 36 -5.25 -19.69 -1.73
N SER A 37 -4.97 -18.57 -2.40
CA SER A 37 -5.98 -17.82 -3.13
C SER A 37 -6.65 -18.65 -4.23
N GLU A 38 -5.88 -19.43 -4.99
CA GLU A 38 -6.41 -20.34 -6.01
C GLU A 38 -7.21 -21.49 -5.38
N GLN A 39 -6.72 -22.05 -4.28
CA GLN A 39 -7.41 -23.08 -3.52
C GLN A 39 -8.76 -22.58 -2.99
N LEU A 40 -8.82 -21.38 -2.41
CA LEU A 40 -10.05 -20.75 -1.89
C LEU A 40 -11.05 -20.50 -3.02
N LYS A 41 -10.63 -20.02 -4.18
CA LYS A 41 -11.51 -19.86 -5.35
C LYS A 41 -12.10 -21.19 -5.81
N THR A 42 -11.29 -22.24 -5.82
CA THR A 42 -11.74 -23.58 -6.18
C THR A 42 -12.74 -24.12 -5.16
N LEU A 43 -12.43 -24.01 -3.87
CA LEU A 43 -13.32 -24.43 -2.77
C LEU A 43 -14.65 -23.67 -2.82
N ASN A 44 -14.61 -22.35 -3.00
CA ASN A 44 -15.82 -21.54 -3.10
C ASN A 44 -16.70 -21.95 -4.28
N SER A 45 -16.09 -22.25 -5.42
CA SER A 45 -16.81 -22.75 -6.60
C SER A 45 -17.46 -24.11 -6.37
N ILE A 46 -16.80 -24.99 -5.60
CA ILE A 46 -17.36 -26.30 -5.22
C ILE A 46 -18.51 -26.12 -4.25
N ILE A 47 -18.35 -25.29 -3.22
CA ILE A 47 -19.39 -25.02 -2.23
C ILE A 47 -20.65 -24.51 -2.92
N HIS A 48 -20.56 -23.44 -3.71
CA HIS A 48 -21.71 -22.85 -4.40
C HIS A 48 -22.38 -23.76 -5.44
N LYS A 49 -21.67 -24.79 -5.91
CA LYS A 49 -22.27 -25.80 -6.78
C LYS A 49 -23.26 -26.71 -6.03
N TYR A 50 -23.03 -26.95 -4.75
CA TYR A 50 -23.85 -27.87 -3.93
C TYR A 50 -24.76 -27.13 -2.94
N ASP A 51 -24.34 -25.96 -2.48
CA ASP A 51 -25.08 -25.11 -1.54
C ASP A 51 -24.79 -23.63 -1.84
N GLU A 52 -25.80 -22.91 -2.37
CA GLU A 52 -25.71 -21.49 -2.68
C GLU A 52 -25.53 -20.63 -1.43
N SER A 53 -25.96 -21.12 -0.26
CA SER A 53 -25.84 -20.42 1.03
C SER A 53 -24.54 -20.72 1.77
N GLY A 54 -23.77 -21.70 1.29
CA GLY A 54 -22.50 -22.07 1.88
C GLY A 54 -21.45 -20.97 1.74
N MET A 55 -20.68 -20.73 2.79
CA MET A 55 -19.61 -19.73 2.79
C MET A 55 -18.32 -20.27 3.38
N LEU A 56 -17.20 -19.80 2.84
CA LEU A 56 -15.88 -20.02 3.43
C LEU A 56 -15.62 -18.93 4.48
N ILE A 57 -15.29 -19.38 5.70
CA ILE A 57 -14.92 -18.50 6.80
C ILE A 57 -13.55 -18.94 7.37
N GLY A 58 -12.87 -18.04 8.02
CA GLY A 58 -11.59 -18.29 8.65
C GLY A 58 -10.48 -17.35 8.19
N GLU A 59 -9.30 -17.50 8.77
CA GLU A 59 -8.18 -16.58 8.56
C GLU A 59 -7.75 -16.48 7.09
N ALA A 60 -7.65 -17.62 6.40
CA ALA A 60 -7.23 -17.63 4.99
C ALA A 60 -8.25 -16.97 4.07
N ALA A 61 -9.56 -17.23 4.26
CA ALA A 61 -10.63 -16.61 3.49
C ALA A 61 -10.67 -15.09 3.74
N LEU A 62 -10.65 -14.67 5.01
CA LEU A 62 -10.63 -13.26 5.39
C LEU A 62 -9.41 -12.53 4.81
N THR A 63 -8.23 -13.12 4.91
CA THR A 63 -7.01 -12.52 4.37
C THR A 63 -7.07 -12.38 2.85
N ASN A 64 -7.60 -13.38 2.15
CA ASN A 64 -7.77 -13.30 0.70
C ASN A 64 -8.76 -12.19 0.30
N ASP A 65 -9.89 -12.05 0.99
CA ASP A 65 -10.85 -10.99 0.75
C ASP A 65 -10.24 -9.59 1.02
N LEU A 66 -9.44 -9.47 2.09
CA LEU A 66 -8.71 -8.25 2.39
C LEU A 66 -7.69 -7.90 1.29
N ILE A 67 -6.97 -8.88 0.74
CA ILE A 67 -6.03 -8.66 -0.36
C ILE A 67 -6.77 -8.17 -1.61
N ASP A 68 -7.88 -8.81 -1.96
CA ASP A 68 -8.66 -8.45 -3.14
C ASP A 68 -9.26 -7.03 -3.00
N ILE A 69 -9.88 -6.71 -1.86
CA ILE A 69 -10.41 -5.37 -1.58
C ILE A 69 -9.29 -4.33 -1.58
N THR A 70 -8.19 -4.61 -0.87
CA THR A 70 -7.06 -3.68 -0.77
C THR A 70 -6.42 -3.38 -2.12
N SER A 71 -6.37 -4.37 -3.03
CA SER A 71 -5.82 -4.17 -4.38
C SER A 71 -6.67 -3.21 -5.22
N VAL A 72 -7.99 -3.28 -5.09
CA VAL A 72 -8.92 -2.35 -5.75
C VAL A 72 -8.84 -0.96 -5.13
N ASP A 73 -8.87 -0.89 -3.80
CA ASP A 73 -8.76 0.37 -3.05
C ASP A 73 -7.44 1.08 -3.36
N PHE A 74 -6.35 0.34 -3.46
CA PHE A 74 -5.05 0.91 -3.85
C PHE A 74 -5.12 1.61 -5.21
N GLN A 75 -5.69 0.96 -6.23
CA GLN A 75 -5.83 1.57 -7.56
C GLN A 75 -6.70 2.82 -7.54
N VAL A 76 -7.82 2.77 -6.82
CA VAL A 76 -8.75 3.90 -6.72
C VAL A 76 -8.12 5.07 -5.95
N VAL A 77 -7.57 4.80 -4.78
CA VAL A 77 -6.93 5.83 -3.93
C VAL A 77 -5.73 6.45 -4.63
N ASN A 78 -4.86 5.64 -5.25
CA ASN A 78 -3.69 6.13 -5.97
C ASN A 78 -4.11 7.03 -7.16
N THR A 79 -5.09 6.60 -7.95
CA THR A 79 -5.60 7.37 -9.10
C THR A 79 -6.20 8.70 -8.64
N ILE A 80 -7.05 8.69 -7.62
CA ILE A 80 -7.66 9.91 -7.08
C ILE A 80 -6.58 10.85 -6.51
N SER A 81 -5.60 10.32 -5.78
CA SER A 81 -4.50 11.09 -5.20
C SER A 81 -3.65 11.75 -6.28
N ILE A 82 -3.28 11.05 -7.34
CA ILE A 82 -2.53 11.60 -8.47
C ILE A 82 -3.31 12.73 -9.14
N ILE A 83 -4.60 12.53 -9.39
CA ILE A 83 -5.46 13.57 -10.00
C ILE A 83 -5.57 14.79 -9.09
N ALA A 84 -5.82 14.59 -7.80
CA ALA A 84 -5.94 15.68 -6.83
C ALA A 84 -4.64 16.49 -6.74
N ILE A 85 -3.49 15.81 -6.62
CA ILE A 85 -2.18 16.47 -6.57
C ILE A 85 -1.86 17.19 -7.86
N PHE A 86 -2.16 16.59 -9.01
CA PHE A 86 -2.00 17.25 -10.31
C PHE A 86 -2.78 18.58 -10.36
N ILE A 87 -4.05 18.57 -9.92
CA ILE A 87 -4.89 19.78 -9.87
C ILE A 87 -4.30 20.82 -8.91
N ILE A 88 -3.90 20.38 -7.69
CA ILE A 88 -3.32 21.29 -6.69
C ILE A 88 -2.06 21.95 -7.23
N ILE A 89 -1.12 21.19 -7.79
CA ILE A 89 0.12 21.73 -8.36
C ILE A 89 -0.20 22.67 -9.54
N ALA A 90 -1.15 22.31 -10.41
CA ALA A 90 -1.55 23.16 -11.55
C ALA A 90 -2.08 24.52 -11.09
N LEU A 91 -2.89 24.54 -10.02
CA LEU A 91 -3.46 25.75 -9.45
C LEU A 91 -2.38 26.62 -8.75
N VAL A 92 -1.51 25.99 -7.95
CA VAL A 92 -0.44 26.67 -7.22
C VAL A 92 0.60 27.23 -8.17
N GLU A 93 1.04 26.42 -9.13
CA GLU A 93 2.10 26.78 -10.05
C GLU A 93 1.61 27.60 -11.27
N LYS A 94 0.29 27.70 -11.46
CA LYS A 94 -0.35 28.36 -12.61
C LYS A 94 0.24 27.90 -13.95
N SER A 95 0.50 26.62 -14.06
CA SER A 95 1.14 25.96 -15.21
C SER A 95 0.64 24.54 -15.35
N ILE A 96 0.38 24.08 -16.55
CA ILE A 96 -0.04 22.70 -16.82
C ILE A 96 1.17 21.77 -17.02
N SER A 97 2.28 22.27 -17.54
CA SER A 97 3.46 21.46 -17.85
C SER A 97 4.21 21.00 -16.59
N LEU A 98 4.26 21.85 -15.55
CA LEU A 98 4.98 21.53 -14.32
C LEU A 98 4.36 20.35 -13.55
N PRO A 99 3.04 20.28 -13.34
CA PRO A 99 2.43 19.14 -12.69
C PRO A 99 2.78 17.81 -13.37
N PHE A 100 2.78 17.74 -14.71
CA PHE A 100 3.17 16.51 -15.42
C PHE A 100 4.57 16.05 -15.06
N ILE A 101 5.53 16.97 -15.05
CA ILE A 101 6.93 16.64 -14.74
C ILE A 101 7.07 16.22 -13.27
N LEU A 102 6.48 17.00 -12.36
CA LEU A 102 6.61 16.75 -10.92
C LEU A 102 5.93 15.44 -10.52
N VAL A 103 4.70 15.21 -10.96
CA VAL A 103 3.98 13.95 -10.67
C VAL A 103 4.72 12.76 -11.28
N ALA A 104 5.20 12.85 -12.52
CA ALA A 104 5.96 11.77 -13.15
C ALA A 104 7.24 11.42 -12.37
N VAL A 105 7.97 12.42 -11.86
CA VAL A 105 9.18 12.19 -11.04
C VAL A 105 8.83 11.56 -9.69
N ILE A 106 7.75 12.02 -9.04
CA ILE A 106 7.30 11.46 -7.76
C ILE A 106 6.85 10.01 -7.94
N GLU A 107 6.01 9.73 -8.94
CA GLU A 107 5.56 8.37 -9.23
C GLU A 107 6.74 7.44 -9.56
N PHE A 108 7.70 7.92 -10.32
CA PHE A 108 8.91 7.16 -10.62
C PHE A 108 9.71 6.81 -9.36
N ALA A 109 9.82 7.74 -8.41
CA ALA A 109 10.46 7.48 -7.12
C ALA A 109 9.69 6.47 -6.27
N ILE A 110 8.34 6.52 -6.29
CA ILE A 110 7.46 5.54 -5.64
C ILE A 110 7.68 4.14 -6.25
N PHE A 111 7.71 4.03 -7.59
CA PHE A 111 7.97 2.76 -8.26
C PHE A 111 9.32 2.15 -7.89
N ILE A 112 10.37 2.96 -7.80
CA ILE A 112 11.70 2.50 -7.36
C ILE A 112 11.61 1.97 -5.92
N ASN A 113 10.95 2.73 -5.03
CA ASN A 113 10.83 2.35 -3.62
C ASN A 113 10.06 1.04 -3.43
N LEU A 114 8.93 0.89 -4.13
CA LEU A 114 8.12 -0.35 -4.08
C LEU A 114 8.80 -1.54 -4.76
N GLY A 115 9.66 -1.29 -5.76
CA GLY A 115 10.41 -2.33 -6.45
C GLY A 115 11.64 -2.84 -5.69
N LEU A 116 12.23 -2.02 -4.81
CA LEU A 116 13.46 -2.34 -4.11
C LEU A 116 13.39 -3.61 -3.25
N PRO A 117 12.34 -3.85 -2.44
CA PRO A 117 12.21 -5.06 -1.63
C PRO A 117 12.23 -6.34 -2.46
N HIS A 118 11.66 -6.32 -3.66
CA HIS A 118 11.69 -7.49 -4.57
C HIS A 118 13.13 -7.89 -4.92
N TYR A 119 13.99 -6.92 -5.23
CA TYR A 119 15.41 -7.18 -5.49
C TYR A 119 16.20 -7.62 -4.26
N MET A 120 15.72 -7.24 -3.07
CA MET A 120 16.30 -7.69 -1.79
C MET A 120 15.78 -9.05 -1.34
N GLY A 121 14.86 -9.68 -2.10
CA GLY A 121 14.26 -10.97 -1.76
C GLY A 121 13.28 -10.90 -0.59
N GLN A 122 12.75 -9.71 -0.31
CA GLN A 122 11.75 -9.48 0.73
C GLN A 122 10.35 -9.34 0.12
N SER A 123 9.36 -9.90 0.79
CA SER A 123 7.96 -9.73 0.42
C SER A 123 7.33 -8.62 1.26
N LEU A 124 6.71 -7.65 0.59
CA LEU A 124 5.93 -6.62 1.28
C LEU A 124 4.57 -7.18 1.69
N PRO A 125 4.07 -6.81 2.89
CA PRO A 125 2.67 -7.05 3.24
C PRO A 125 1.73 -6.39 2.23
N PHE A 126 0.55 -6.97 2.03
CA PHE A 126 -0.42 -6.50 1.02
C PHE A 126 -0.86 -5.04 1.22
N ILE A 127 -0.83 -4.53 2.45
CA ILE A 127 -1.19 -3.14 2.78
C ILE A 127 -0.04 -2.14 2.57
N ALA A 128 1.21 -2.61 2.51
CA ALA A 128 2.40 -1.76 2.43
C ALA A 128 2.40 -0.83 1.20
N PRO A 129 2.03 -1.27 -0.02
CA PRO A 129 2.01 -0.39 -1.18
C PRO A 129 1.12 0.84 -1.02
N ILE A 130 -0.06 0.70 -0.38
CA ILE A 130 -0.96 1.83 -0.12
C ILE A 130 -0.31 2.81 0.86
N CYS A 131 0.21 2.32 1.97
CA CYS A 131 0.83 3.15 2.99
C CYS A 131 2.04 3.89 2.44
N ILE A 132 2.96 3.18 1.79
CA ILE A 132 4.21 3.75 1.24
C ILE A 132 3.89 4.80 0.17
N SER A 133 3.03 4.48 -0.81
CA SER A 133 2.71 5.43 -1.89
C SER A 133 2.01 6.69 -1.37
N THR A 134 1.04 6.54 -0.46
CA THR A 134 0.31 7.67 0.11
C THR A 134 1.21 8.59 0.93
N ILE A 135 2.04 8.02 1.81
CA ILE A 135 2.99 8.78 2.63
C ILE A 135 4.03 9.46 1.74
N GLN A 136 4.61 8.74 0.80
CA GLN A 136 5.65 9.28 -0.08
C GLN A 136 5.09 10.37 -0.98
N LEU A 137 3.91 10.17 -1.57
CA LEU A 137 3.25 11.16 -2.40
C LEU A 137 2.94 12.44 -1.60
N GLY A 138 2.35 12.32 -0.41
CA GLY A 138 2.05 13.45 0.47
C GLY A 138 3.29 14.19 0.95
N ALA A 139 4.33 13.48 1.35
CA ALA A 139 5.54 14.08 1.90
C ALA A 139 6.45 14.73 0.84
N THR A 140 6.38 14.32 -0.44
CA THR A 140 7.30 14.83 -1.47
C THR A 140 6.75 16.00 -2.28
N VAL A 141 5.43 16.13 -2.38
CA VAL A 141 4.77 17.19 -3.15
C VAL A 141 5.16 18.58 -2.67
N ASP A 142 5.15 18.81 -1.38
CA ASP A 142 5.45 20.11 -0.79
C ASP A 142 6.87 20.57 -1.11
N TYR A 143 7.84 19.66 -1.14
CA TYR A 143 9.22 19.98 -1.49
C TYR A 143 9.39 20.27 -2.99
N ALA A 144 8.65 19.55 -3.82
CA ALA A 144 8.63 19.81 -5.26
C ALA A 144 8.07 21.21 -5.55
N ILE A 145 6.99 21.59 -4.89
CA ILE A 145 6.39 22.94 -4.99
C ILE A 145 7.37 24.00 -4.45
N LEU A 146 7.97 23.78 -3.27
CA LEU A 146 8.92 24.71 -2.66
C LEU A 146 10.07 25.02 -3.61
N MET A 147 10.72 24.00 -4.14
CA MET A 147 11.87 24.16 -5.03
C MET A 147 11.48 24.84 -6.35
N THR A 148 10.33 24.44 -6.92
CA THR A 148 9.85 25.01 -8.18
C THR A 148 9.44 26.46 -8.02
N THR A 149 8.74 26.79 -6.94
CA THR A 149 8.35 28.18 -6.62
C THR A 149 9.59 29.06 -6.42
N ARG A 150 10.60 28.54 -5.72
CA ARG A 150 11.87 29.26 -5.54
C ARG A 150 12.58 29.50 -6.86
N TYR A 151 12.69 28.47 -7.70
CA TYR A 151 13.25 28.62 -9.05
C TYR A 151 12.53 29.68 -9.87
N LYS A 152 11.19 29.66 -9.89
CA LYS A 152 10.41 30.68 -10.61
C LYS A 152 10.66 32.09 -10.09
N LYS A 153 10.77 32.24 -8.77
CA LYS A 153 11.08 33.54 -8.15
C LYS A 153 12.44 34.06 -8.61
N GLU A 154 13.47 33.25 -8.61
CA GLU A 154 14.81 33.63 -9.08
C GLU A 154 14.80 33.97 -10.58
N ARG A 155 14.05 33.23 -11.38
CA ARG A 155 13.85 33.54 -12.81
C ARG A 155 13.14 34.90 -13.03
N ALA A 156 12.16 35.21 -12.20
CA ALA A 156 11.44 36.48 -12.25
C ALA A 156 12.32 37.68 -11.85
N LEU A 157 13.35 37.48 -11.02
CA LEU A 157 14.35 38.46 -10.66
C LEU A 157 15.37 38.73 -11.77
N GLY A 158 15.31 38.01 -12.90
CA GLY A 158 16.19 38.18 -14.05
C GLY A 158 17.43 37.28 -14.04
N ASN A 159 17.59 36.43 -13.03
CA ASN A 159 18.69 35.48 -12.96
C ASN A 159 18.65 34.51 -14.13
N ASP A 160 19.81 34.09 -14.65
CA ASP A 160 19.89 33.05 -15.66
C ASP A 160 19.44 31.68 -15.13
N LYS A 161 19.21 30.70 -16.02
CA LYS A 161 18.67 29.38 -15.61
C LYS A 161 19.57 28.65 -14.61
N ARG A 162 20.89 28.74 -14.81
CA ARG A 162 21.86 28.05 -13.97
C ARG A 162 21.88 28.63 -12.55
N THR A 163 22.00 29.94 -12.45
CA THR A 163 21.97 30.66 -11.17
C THR A 163 20.64 30.41 -10.44
N ALA A 164 19.50 30.49 -11.15
CA ALA A 164 18.19 30.26 -10.55
C ALA A 164 18.05 28.84 -9.98
N VAL A 165 18.53 27.80 -10.69
CA VAL A 165 18.52 26.42 -10.20
C VAL A 165 19.45 26.28 -8.99
N THR A 166 20.67 26.81 -9.05
CA THR A 166 21.63 26.70 -7.94
C THR A 166 21.08 27.36 -6.68
N THR A 167 20.55 28.57 -6.78
CA THR A 167 19.94 29.26 -5.63
C THR A 167 18.71 28.56 -5.10
N ALA A 168 17.85 28.00 -5.97
CA ALA A 168 16.69 27.21 -5.55
C ALA A 168 17.11 25.95 -4.78
N LEU A 169 18.15 25.25 -5.26
CA LEU A 169 18.70 24.06 -4.57
C LEU A 169 19.32 24.42 -3.23
N GLU A 170 20.22 25.41 -3.19
CA GLU A 170 20.89 25.84 -1.96
C GLU A 170 19.91 26.23 -0.84
N THR A 171 18.82 26.89 -1.22
CA THR A 171 17.80 27.32 -0.24
C THR A 171 16.80 26.24 0.15
N SER A 172 16.53 25.25 -0.72
CA SER A 172 15.51 24.23 -0.50
C SER A 172 16.08 22.95 0.11
N ILE A 173 17.29 22.55 -0.26
CA ILE A 173 17.94 21.30 0.22
C ILE A 173 17.99 21.20 1.75
N PRO A 174 18.38 22.22 2.52
CA PRO A 174 18.41 22.12 3.97
C PRO A 174 17.04 21.76 4.57
N SER A 175 15.96 22.39 4.09
CA SER A 175 14.60 22.07 4.55
C SER A 175 14.19 20.63 4.17
N ILE A 176 14.52 20.20 2.96
CA ILE A 176 14.23 18.84 2.48
C ILE A 176 14.97 17.81 3.33
N ILE A 177 16.25 18.02 3.62
CA ILE A 177 17.05 17.10 4.45
C ILE A 177 16.49 17.03 5.86
N VAL A 178 16.18 18.14 6.50
CA VAL A 178 15.62 18.16 7.87
C VAL A 178 14.32 17.39 7.94
N SER A 179 13.42 17.55 6.99
CA SER A 179 12.16 16.83 6.96
C SER A 179 12.33 15.35 6.62
N ALA A 180 13.23 15.01 5.68
CA ALA A 180 13.57 13.63 5.38
C ALA A 180 14.16 12.91 6.60
N MET A 181 15.04 13.58 7.36
CA MET A 181 15.57 13.06 8.63
C MET A 181 14.49 12.89 9.68
N GLY A 182 13.51 13.79 9.76
CA GLY A 182 12.35 13.67 10.65
C GLY A 182 11.49 12.46 10.32
N LEU A 183 11.17 12.26 9.04
CA LEU A 183 10.40 11.09 8.59
C LEU A 183 11.18 9.79 8.84
N PHE A 184 12.46 9.77 8.51
CA PHE A 184 13.36 8.64 8.74
C PHE A 184 13.44 8.27 10.24
N ALA A 185 13.58 9.26 11.12
CA ALA A 185 13.61 9.02 12.57
C ALA A 185 12.29 8.45 13.08
N ALA A 186 11.14 8.92 12.55
CA ALA A 186 9.83 8.40 12.90
C ALA A 186 9.66 6.94 12.44
N THR A 187 10.01 6.62 11.20
CA THR A 187 9.88 5.28 10.65
C THR A 187 10.83 4.28 11.32
N ILE A 188 12.09 4.65 11.57
CA ILE A 188 13.02 3.81 12.35
C ILE A 188 12.53 3.59 13.76
N GLY A 189 11.99 4.63 14.41
CA GLY A 189 11.41 4.50 15.75
C GLY A 189 10.30 3.46 15.79
N VAL A 190 9.42 3.47 14.80
CA VAL A 190 8.34 2.47 14.66
C VAL A 190 8.91 1.07 14.37
N ALA A 191 9.88 0.96 13.46
CA ALA A 191 10.50 -0.32 13.11
C ALA A 191 11.22 -1.00 14.30
N ILE A 192 11.85 -0.21 15.19
CA ILE A 192 12.55 -0.75 16.36
C ILE A 192 11.57 -1.12 17.49
N TYR A 193 10.49 -0.34 17.66
CA TYR A 193 9.58 -0.48 18.80
C TYR A 193 8.38 -1.38 18.53
N SER A 194 8.05 -1.63 17.26
CA SER A 194 6.89 -2.44 16.90
C SER A 194 7.19 -3.93 16.94
N ASP A 195 6.44 -4.67 17.76
CA ASP A 195 6.47 -6.14 17.79
C ASP A 195 5.55 -6.77 16.71
N VAL A 196 4.92 -5.95 15.88
CA VAL A 196 4.03 -6.41 14.81
C VAL A 196 4.81 -6.46 13.50
N ASP A 197 5.03 -7.67 12.98
CA ASP A 197 5.80 -7.92 11.76
C ASP A 197 5.32 -7.08 10.56
N MET A 198 4.01 -6.89 10.44
CA MET A 198 3.41 -6.10 9.37
C MET A 198 3.80 -4.62 9.45
N ILE A 199 3.92 -4.06 10.65
CA ILE A 199 4.28 -2.65 10.87
C ILE A 199 5.79 -2.47 10.76
N GLY A 200 6.56 -3.41 11.29
CA GLY A 200 8.03 -3.37 11.23
C GLY A 200 8.59 -3.55 9.81
N SER A 201 7.81 -4.08 8.88
CA SER A 201 8.18 -4.29 7.48
C SER A 201 7.79 -3.13 6.54
N LEU A 202 7.10 -2.10 7.04
CA LEU A 202 6.77 -0.85 6.32
C LEU A 202 7.95 0.14 6.34
#